data_f7d41aaf4ea52ce0e29065b618f7b09e
#
_entry.id   f7d41aaf4ea52ce0e29065b618f7b09e
#
_cell.length_a   1.000
_cell.length_b   1.000
_cell.length_c   1.000
_cell.angle_alpha   90.00
_cell.angle_beta   90.00
_cell.angle_gamma   90.00
#
_symmetry.space_group_name_H-M   'P 1'
#
loop_
_entity.id
_entity.type
_entity.pdbx_description
1 polymer ?
#
loop_
_entity_poly.entity_id
_entity_poly.type
_entity_poly.pdbx_seq_one_letter_code
_entity_poly.pdbx_strand_id
1 'polypeptide(L)'
;MASDGRPRVLILGGGFAGVGAAQKLQKADAEVVLVDRHDYHTFQPLLYQLATGLLETTAVGHSLRDLLSRHKNTVVHKAQVKAVDLEERRAEFDEIGPLSYDYLVFGLGAEVNFFGTAGAPAHAFPMYTLPHAARLKDHLLERWEAADRDPSLIEDGALNVVVVGGGPTGIETAGAIAELYRGDFLKDYPGVAPEDARVTLVEAGPELFPMFKPKLREYADEALTLRGVEVKTGAAVASVEPTRVALKSGETLPAHTLVWGAGLQGNPLVQSLGLELQRGNRVGVGADLTLPGYPEVYVVGDVAAITDAKTEQVLPQLGSVALQSGEHAGESIAHRVAGKQPKPFEYKDKGTMATIGRGAAVVQMLGGKTMTGKKAQAAWGAVHLALLPTNEDRAKAVVDWAGAAFTHQRVGRITVEAD
;
A
#
# COMPACT_ATOMS: atom_id res chain seq x y z
N MET A 1 32.46 -10.23 2.13
CA MET A 1 33.07 -11.56 1.96
C MET A 1 33.27 -11.76 0.48
N ALA A 2 34.39 -12.32 0.04
CA ALA A 2 34.62 -12.55 -1.38
C ALA A 2 33.55 -13.51 -1.93
N SER A 3 32.98 -13.21 -3.09
CA SER A 3 32.07 -14.10 -3.80
C SER A 3 32.83 -15.41 -4.10
N ASP A 4 32.16 -16.53 -3.93
CA ASP A 4 32.67 -17.85 -4.32
C ASP A 4 32.68 -18.07 -5.86
N GLY A 5 32.69 -17.01 -6.62
CA GLY A 5 32.65 -16.97 -8.10
C GLY A 5 31.25 -17.00 -8.70
N ARG A 6 30.20 -17.07 -7.88
CA ARG A 6 28.81 -16.96 -8.35
C ARG A 6 28.42 -15.49 -8.61
N PRO A 7 27.58 -15.23 -9.62
CA PRO A 7 27.07 -13.88 -9.84
C PRO A 7 26.25 -13.38 -8.65
N ARG A 8 26.41 -12.09 -8.33
CA ARG A 8 25.61 -11.44 -7.28
C ARG A 8 24.41 -10.75 -7.85
N VAL A 9 23.24 -11.08 -7.31
CA VAL A 9 21.97 -10.40 -7.56
C VAL A 9 21.64 -9.52 -6.38
N LEU A 10 21.65 -8.19 -6.58
CA LEU A 10 21.25 -7.23 -5.57
C LEU A 10 19.79 -6.86 -5.78
N ILE A 11 18.96 -7.01 -4.75
CA ILE A 11 17.55 -6.64 -4.74
C ILE A 11 17.37 -5.45 -3.80
N LEU A 12 16.95 -4.31 -4.32
CA LEU A 12 16.64 -3.12 -3.55
C LEU A 12 15.13 -3.03 -3.31
N GLY A 13 14.71 -3.19 -2.05
CA GLY A 13 13.32 -3.17 -1.61
C GLY A 13 12.76 -4.55 -1.30
N GLY A 14 12.18 -4.71 -0.10
CA GLY A 14 11.53 -5.92 0.42
C GLY A 14 9.99 -5.91 0.28
N GLY A 15 9.45 -5.09 -0.66
CA GLY A 15 8.04 -5.08 -1.02
C GLY A 15 7.62 -6.29 -1.86
N PHE A 16 6.41 -6.24 -2.43
CA PHE A 16 5.89 -7.33 -3.28
C PHE A 16 6.84 -7.72 -4.41
N ALA A 17 7.44 -6.73 -5.08
CA ALA A 17 8.33 -7.00 -6.20
C ALA A 17 9.65 -7.65 -5.75
N GLY A 18 10.30 -7.12 -4.71
CA GLY A 18 11.57 -7.67 -4.24
C GLY A 18 11.44 -9.07 -3.63
N VAL A 19 10.40 -9.30 -2.83
CA VAL A 19 10.10 -10.64 -2.28
C VAL A 19 9.78 -11.62 -3.42
N GLY A 20 8.97 -11.20 -4.41
CA GLY A 20 8.67 -12.01 -5.60
C GLY A 20 9.93 -12.40 -6.39
N ALA A 21 10.86 -11.44 -6.59
CA ALA A 21 12.14 -11.71 -7.25
C ALA A 21 13.00 -12.69 -6.45
N ALA A 22 13.15 -12.47 -5.14
CA ALA A 22 13.93 -13.35 -4.27
C ALA A 22 13.39 -14.79 -4.28
N GLN A 23 12.05 -14.97 -4.25
CA GLN A 23 11.42 -16.28 -4.32
C GLN A 23 11.76 -17.06 -5.60
N LYS A 24 11.80 -16.38 -6.75
CA LYS A 24 12.15 -17.00 -8.03
C LYS A 24 13.65 -17.32 -8.16
N LEU A 25 14.48 -16.60 -7.43
CA LEU A 25 15.94 -16.80 -7.39
C LEU A 25 16.38 -17.88 -6.40
N GLN A 26 15.48 -18.45 -5.59
CA GLN A 26 15.81 -19.41 -4.53
C GLN A 26 16.71 -20.58 -4.97
N LYS A 27 16.56 -21.02 -6.22
CA LYS A 27 17.28 -22.16 -6.79
C LYS A 27 18.34 -21.75 -7.83
N ALA A 28 18.53 -20.47 -8.04
CA ALA A 28 19.55 -19.98 -8.96
C ALA A 28 20.97 -20.18 -8.38
N ASP A 29 21.92 -20.45 -9.23
CA ASP A 29 23.33 -20.50 -8.85
C ASP A 29 23.92 -19.09 -8.79
N ALA A 30 23.41 -18.32 -7.83
CA ALA A 30 23.74 -16.92 -7.61
C ALA A 30 23.72 -16.59 -6.12
N GLU A 31 24.51 -15.61 -5.70
CA GLU A 31 24.39 -14.96 -4.41
C GLU A 31 23.27 -13.90 -4.50
N VAL A 32 22.23 -14.01 -3.70
CA VAL A 32 21.12 -13.06 -3.66
C VAL A 32 21.23 -12.21 -2.40
N VAL A 33 21.28 -10.89 -2.56
CA VAL A 33 21.33 -9.94 -1.44
C VAL A 33 20.10 -9.03 -1.55
N LEU A 34 19.17 -9.18 -0.61
CA LEU A 34 18.01 -8.29 -0.50
C LEU A 34 18.28 -7.22 0.55
N VAL A 35 18.14 -5.96 0.18
CA VAL A 35 18.32 -4.82 1.09
C VAL A 35 17.03 -4.01 1.14
N ASP A 36 16.52 -3.77 2.34
CA ASP A 36 15.39 -2.86 2.60
C ASP A 36 15.68 -2.01 3.84
N ARG A 37 15.13 -0.79 3.88
CA ARG A 37 15.21 0.09 5.06
C ARG A 37 14.49 -0.49 6.27
N HIS A 38 13.53 -1.38 6.04
CA HIS A 38 12.81 -2.12 7.06
C HIS A 38 13.22 -3.59 7.05
N ASP A 39 13.08 -4.26 8.17
CA ASP A 39 13.31 -5.70 8.32
C ASP A 39 12.06 -6.54 8.08
N TYR A 40 10.99 -5.89 7.57
CA TYR A 40 9.70 -6.53 7.30
C TYR A 40 9.15 -6.20 5.92
N HIS A 41 8.39 -7.12 5.39
CA HIS A 41 7.48 -6.95 4.25
C HIS A 41 6.14 -6.43 4.75
N THR A 42 5.54 -5.47 4.08
CA THR A 42 4.20 -4.96 4.39
C THR A 42 3.18 -5.51 3.41
N PHE A 43 2.13 -6.15 3.92
CA PHE A 43 0.98 -6.53 3.11
C PHE A 43 -0.01 -5.35 3.00
N GLN A 44 0.29 -4.42 2.13
CA GLN A 44 -0.38 -3.13 1.97
C GLN A 44 -1.91 -3.18 1.83
N PRO A 45 -2.53 -4.19 1.16
CA PRO A 45 -3.99 -4.26 1.06
C PRO A 45 -4.74 -4.31 2.39
N LEU A 46 -4.06 -4.63 3.49
CA LEU A 46 -4.66 -4.71 4.83
C LEU A 46 -4.29 -3.54 5.76
N LEU A 47 -3.58 -2.51 5.26
CA LEU A 47 -3.18 -1.37 6.08
C LEU A 47 -4.35 -0.62 6.71
N TYR A 48 -5.47 -0.46 6.00
CA TYR A 48 -6.66 0.19 6.53
C TYR A 48 -7.26 -0.59 7.73
N GLN A 49 -7.09 -1.91 7.76
CA GLN A 49 -7.54 -2.74 8.88
C GLN A 49 -6.66 -2.57 10.11
N LEU A 50 -5.35 -2.40 9.93
CA LEU A 50 -4.45 -2.00 11.02
C LEU A 50 -4.80 -0.60 11.52
N ALA A 51 -4.97 0.36 10.62
CA ALA A 51 -5.29 1.75 10.96
C ALA A 51 -6.63 1.91 11.73
N THR A 52 -7.50 0.91 11.66
CA THR A 52 -8.78 0.89 12.38
C THR A 52 -8.84 -0.18 13.48
N GLY A 53 -7.70 -0.76 13.87
CA GLY A 53 -7.59 -1.75 14.95
C GLY A 53 -8.29 -3.09 14.68
N LEU A 54 -8.65 -3.38 13.42
CA LEU A 54 -9.24 -4.67 13.05
C LEU A 54 -8.20 -5.79 13.01
N LEU A 55 -6.97 -5.44 12.62
CA LEU A 55 -5.82 -6.34 12.60
C LEU A 55 -4.67 -5.77 13.44
N GLU A 56 -3.87 -6.66 13.99
CA GLU A 56 -2.61 -6.33 14.65
C GLU A 56 -1.49 -6.08 13.64
N THR A 57 -0.43 -5.38 14.07
CA THR A 57 0.75 -5.07 13.24
C THR A 57 1.37 -6.32 12.63
N THR A 58 1.43 -7.41 13.40
CA THR A 58 2.01 -8.70 12.98
C THR A 58 1.18 -9.46 11.96
N ALA A 59 -0.08 -9.08 11.74
CA ALA A 59 -0.93 -9.65 10.69
C ALA A 59 -0.73 -8.94 9.32
N VAL A 60 -0.06 -7.77 9.33
CA VAL A 60 0.15 -6.93 8.14
C VAL A 60 1.64 -6.78 7.80
N GLY A 61 2.51 -6.83 8.81
CA GLY A 61 3.97 -6.75 8.67
C GLY A 61 4.63 -8.12 8.92
N HIS A 62 5.45 -8.59 8.00
CA HIS A 62 6.04 -9.94 8.02
C HIS A 62 7.56 -9.87 7.94
N SER A 63 8.29 -10.51 8.87
CA SER A 63 9.76 -10.52 8.87
C SER A 63 10.32 -10.99 7.52
N LEU A 64 11.14 -10.17 6.87
CA LEU A 64 11.81 -10.54 5.62
C LEU A 64 12.75 -11.73 5.80
N ARG A 65 13.41 -11.83 6.97
CA ARG A 65 14.28 -12.95 7.28
C ARG A 65 13.51 -14.25 7.41
N ASP A 66 12.32 -14.21 8.03
CA ASP A 66 11.47 -15.39 8.16
C ASP A 66 10.91 -15.83 6.81
N LEU A 67 10.42 -14.88 6.01
CA LEU A 67 9.91 -15.15 4.66
C LEU A 67 10.94 -15.83 3.75
N LEU A 68 12.21 -15.45 3.89
CA LEU A 68 13.31 -15.93 3.05
C LEU A 68 14.22 -16.94 3.77
N SER A 69 13.87 -17.38 4.98
CA SER A 69 14.70 -18.27 5.82
C SER A 69 15.08 -19.60 5.16
N ARG A 70 14.24 -20.10 4.25
CA ARG A 70 14.48 -21.35 3.50
C ARG A 70 15.35 -21.16 2.26
N HIS A 71 15.72 -19.92 1.90
CA HIS A 71 16.53 -19.60 0.73
C HIS A 71 18.00 -19.62 1.09
N LYS A 72 18.67 -20.73 0.80
CA LYS A 72 20.09 -20.95 1.19
C LYS A 72 21.08 -20.00 0.52
N ASN A 73 20.71 -19.38 -0.59
CA ASN A 73 21.51 -18.46 -1.38
C ASN A 73 21.14 -16.97 -1.15
N THR A 74 20.24 -16.68 -0.21
CA THR A 74 19.71 -15.33 0.01
C THR A 74 20.12 -14.79 1.38
N VAL A 75 20.63 -13.57 1.40
CA VAL A 75 20.93 -12.79 2.62
C VAL A 75 20.05 -11.55 2.63
N VAL A 76 19.52 -11.19 3.80
CA VAL A 76 18.69 -10.00 4.01
C VAL A 76 19.45 -9.00 4.87
N HIS A 77 19.63 -7.78 4.37
CA HIS A 77 20.15 -6.64 5.12
C HIS A 77 19.09 -5.59 5.34
N LYS A 78 18.99 -5.08 6.57
CA LYS A 78 18.25 -3.87 6.88
C LYS A 78 19.20 -2.69 6.70
N ALA A 79 18.99 -1.89 5.66
CA ALA A 79 19.76 -0.69 5.39
C ALA A 79 19.02 0.23 4.41
N GLN A 80 19.24 1.55 4.53
CA GLN A 80 18.70 2.53 3.61
C GLN A 80 19.65 2.71 2.43
N VAL A 81 19.14 2.48 1.20
CA VAL A 81 19.90 2.81 -0.01
C VAL A 81 19.97 4.34 -0.20
N LYS A 82 21.17 4.85 -0.46
CA LYS A 82 21.48 6.27 -0.69
C LYS A 82 21.69 6.61 -2.15
N ALA A 83 22.44 5.78 -2.84
CA ALA A 83 22.80 6.00 -4.23
C ALA A 83 22.95 4.67 -4.95
N VAL A 84 22.76 4.70 -6.26
CA VAL A 84 23.07 3.61 -7.19
C VAL A 84 23.88 4.18 -8.32
N ASP A 85 25.07 3.65 -8.52
CA ASP A 85 25.92 3.91 -9.67
C ASP A 85 25.73 2.78 -10.68
N LEU A 86 25.06 3.10 -11.79
CA LEU A 86 24.75 2.13 -12.83
C LEU A 86 25.98 1.73 -13.65
N GLU A 87 26.94 2.65 -13.86
CA GLU A 87 28.15 2.38 -14.62
C GLU A 87 29.13 1.49 -13.85
N GLU A 88 29.35 1.82 -12.55
CA GLU A 88 30.22 1.06 -11.65
C GLU A 88 29.53 -0.18 -11.07
N ARG A 89 28.22 -0.40 -11.38
CA ARG A 89 27.39 -1.50 -10.85
C ARG A 89 27.49 -1.63 -9.34
N ARG A 90 27.25 -0.52 -8.65
CA ARG A 90 27.39 -0.42 -7.20
C ARG A 90 26.25 0.34 -6.56
N ALA A 91 25.79 -0.10 -5.42
CA ALA A 91 24.85 0.64 -4.57
C ALA A 91 25.49 1.02 -3.24
N GLU A 92 25.14 2.19 -2.72
CA GLU A 92 25.61 2.74 -1.45
C GLU A 92 24.47 2.77 -0.43
N PHE A 93 24.81 2.55 0.84
CA PHE A 93 23.85 2.40 1.94
C PHE A 93 24.31 3.19 3.18
N ASP A 94 23.37 3.44 4.11
CA ASP A 94 23.68 4.14 5.37
C ASP A 94 24.42 3.25 6.36
N GLU A 95 23.93 2.02 6.58
CA GLU A 95 24.33 1.21 7.72
C GLU A 95 25.31 0.09 7.34
N ILE A 96 25.50 -0.13 6.04
CA ILE A 96 26.42 -1.15 5.52
C ILE A 96 27.32 -0.54 4.45
N GLY A 97 28.45 -1.17 4.19
CA GLY A 97 29.33 -0.76 3.10
C GLY A 97 28.68 -0.91 1.73
N PRO A 98 29.28 -0.28 0.69
CA PRO A 98 28.76 -0.38 -0.67
C PRO A 98 28.79 -1.83 -1.17
N LEU A 99 27.78 -2.20 -1.96
CA LEU A 99 27.66 -3.52 -2.57
C LEU A 99 27.71 -3.40 -4.09
N SER A 100 28.59 -4.18 -4.71
CA SER A 100 28.59 -4.38 -6.16
C SER A 100 27.60 -5.46 -6.56
N TYR A 101 27.15 -5.46 -7.82
CA TYR A 101 26.24 -6.45 -8.37
C TYR A 101 26.60 -6.84 -9.81
N ASP A 102 26.24 -8.06 -10.18
CA ASP A 102 26.22 -8.51 -11.57
C ASP A 102 24.80 -8.29 -12.16
N TYR A 103 23.76 -8.41 -11.32
CA TYR A 103 22.38 -8.09 -11.64
C TYR A 103 21.76 -7.24 -10.53
N LEU A 104 20.94 -6.27 -10.93
CA LEU A 104 20.20 -5.41 -10.01
C LEU A 104 18.69 -5.57 -10.24
N VAL A 105 17.93 -5.77 -9.16
CA VAL A 105 16.48 -5.62 -9.13
C VAL A 105 16.15 -4.35 -8.36
N PHE A 106 15.74 -3.31 -9.07
CA PHE A 106 15.36 -2.03 -8.49
C PHE A 106 13.86 -2.03 -8.20
N GLY A 107 13.50 -2.38 -6.98
CA GLY A 107 12.11 -2.57 -6.53
C GLY A 107 11.74 -1.69 -5.34
N LEU A 108 12.22 -0.44 -5.28
CA LEU A 108 12.04 0.47 -4.14
C LEU A 108 10.60 1.01 -3.97
N GLY A 109 9.68 0.64 -4.85
CA GLY A 109 8.29 0.99 -4.74
C GLY A 109 8.02 2.48 -5.01
N ALA A 110 7.04 3.02 -4.28
CA ALA A 110 6.56 4.38 -4.45
C ALA A 110 6.57 5.15 -3.13
N GLU A 111 6.27 6.43 -3.23
CA GLU A 111 5.96 7.32 -2.11
C GLU A 111 4.63 8.01 -2.34
N VAL A 112 4.07 8.57 -1.27
CA VAL A 112 2.83 9.32 -1.34
C VAL A 112 3.08 10.66 -2.03
N ASN A 113 2.23 10.96 -3.02
CA ASN A 113 2.23 12.24 -3.72
C ASN A 113 1.10 13.12 -3.17
N PHE A 114 1.47 14.23 -2.55
CA PHE A 114 0.52 15.22 -2.05
C PHE A 114 0.12 16.26 -3.11
N PHE A 115 0.56 16.11 -4.36
CA PHE A 115 0.25 17.02 -5.48
C PHE A 115 0.51 18.51 -5.20
N GLY A 116 1.50 18.81 -4.36
CA GLY A 116 1.81 20.18 -3.96
C GLY A 116 0.77 20.82 -3.03
N THR A 117 -0.14 20.04 -2.45
CA THR A 117 -1.16 20.54 -1.52
C THR A 117 -0.51 21.11 -0.26
N ALA A 118 -0.71 22.40 -0.02
CA ALA A 118 -0.10 23.10 1.09
C ALA A 118 -0.49 22.49 2.44
N GLY A 119 0.48 22.26 3.32
CA GLY A 119 0.30 21.68 4.65
C GLY A 119 0.03 20.16 4.68
N ALA A 120 -0.32 19.52 3.56
CA ALA A 120 -0.60 18.08 3.53
C ALA A 120 0.59 17.22 3.99
N PRO A 121 1.85 17.47 3.60
CA PRO A 121 3.00 16.71 4.11
C PRO A 121 3.18 16.78 5.62
N ALA A 122 2.78 17.87 6.26
CA ALA A 122 2.95 18.11 7.70
C ALA A 122 1.78 17.56 8.54
N HIS A 123 0.56 17.61 8.01
CA HIS A 123 -0.67 17.40 8.79
C HIS A 123 -1.51 16.20 8.35
N ALA A 124 -1.27 15.65 7.16
CA ALA A 124 -2.01 14.48 6.71
C ALA A 124 -1.45 13.16 7.27
N PHE A 125 -2.32 12.17 7.36
CA PHE A 125 -1.99 10.77 7.63
C PHE A 125 -2.01 9.99 6.32
N PRO A 126 -0.88 9.76 5.67
CA PRO A 126 -0.85 8.96 4.45
C PRO A 126 -1.13 7.48 4.76
N MET A 127 -1.72 6.76 3.80
CA MET A 127 -2.04 5.34 3.93
C MET A 127 -1.22 4.50 2.94
N TYR A 128 0.08 4.31 3.23
CA TYR A 128 0.98 3.57 2.33
C TYR A 128 1.96 2.65 3.03
N THR A 129 2.37 2.94 4.27
CA THR A 129 3.34 2.14 5.03
C THR A 129 2.76 1.67 6.36
N LEU A 130 3.37 0.65 6.95
CA LEU A 130 2.99 0.13 8.26
C LEU A 130 3.01 1.21 9.36
N PRO A 131 4.08 2.04 9.48
CA PRO A 131 4.09 3.16 10.42
C PRO A 131 2.98 4.19 10.18
N HIS A 132 2.60 4.44 8.93
CA HIS A 132 1.49 5.35 8.61
C HIS A 132 0.17 4.85 9.21
N ALA A 133 -0.14 3.57 9.00
CA ALA A 133 -1.37 2.96 9.51
C ALA A 133 -1.40 2.91 11.05
N ALA A 134 -0.27 2.56 11.68
CA ALA A 134 -0.14 2.54 13.14
C ALA A 134 -0.35 3.96 13.73
N ARG A 135 0.32 4.97 13.16
CA ARG A 135 0.17 6.37 13.59
C ARG A 135 -1.26 6.88 13.45
N LEU A 136 -1.96 6.51 12.35
CA LEU A 136 -3.37 6.87 12.19
C LEU A 136 -4.23 6.21 13.26
N LYS A 137 -4.01 4.91 13.55
CA LYS A 137 -4.73 4.19 14.60
C LYS A 137 -4.59 4.90 15.96
N ASP A 138 -3.37 5.18 16.36
CA ASP A 138 -3.09 5.81 17.65
C ASP A 138 -3.71 7.22 17.71
N HIS A 139 -3.60 8.01 16.64
CA HIS A 139 -4.22 9.33 16.56
C HIS A 139 -5.76 9.26 16.67
N LEU A 140 -6.43 8.32 16.01
CA LEU A 140 -7.89 8.17 16.13
C LEU A 140 -8.31 7.88 17.56
N LEU A 141 -7.60 7.00 18.28
CA LEU A 141 -7.83 6.72 19.69
C LEU A 141 -7.62 7.97 20.55
N GLU A 142 -6.51 8.69 20.37
CA GLU A 142 -6.21 9.92 21.11
C GLU A 142 -7.28 11.02 20.91
N ARG A 143 -7.86 11.15 19.71
CA ARG A 143 -8.92 12.14 19.45
C ARG A 143 -10.19 11.81 20.23
N TRP A 144 -10.56 10.55 20.31
CA TRP A 144 -11.73 10.11 21.09
C TRP A 144 -11.50 10.30 22.58
N GLU A 145 -10.33 9.92 23.11
CA GLU A 145 -9.95 10.19 24.50
C GLU A 145 -9.93 11.70 24.84
N ALA A 146 -9.46 12.53 23.91
CA ALA A 146 -9.44 13.96 24.11
C ALA A 146 -10.86 14.56 24.12
N ALA A 147 -11.73 14.14 23.22
CA ALA A 147 -13.11 14.61 23.13
C ALA A 147 -13.96 14.14 24.34
N ASP A 148 -13.70 12.96 24.88
CA ASP A 148 -14.36 12.47 26.10
C ASP A 148 -13.97 13.32 27.32
N ARG A 149 -12.71 13.73 27.42
CA ARG A 149 -12.22 14.61 28.49
C ARG A 149 -12.66 16.08 28.35
N ASP A 150 -12.74 16.57 27.10
CA ASP A 150 -13.13 17.93 26.77
C ASP A 150 -14.09 17.94 25.56
N PRO A 151 -15.41 17.86 25.83
CA PRO A 151 -16.44 17.87 24.78
C PRO A 151 -16.42 19.13 23.88
N SER A 152 -15.81 20.24 24.31
CA SER A 152 -15.72 21.45 23.46
C SER A 152 -14.89 21.23 22.19
N LEU A 153 -13.98 20.23 22.19
CA LEU A 153 -13.19 19.84 21.04
C LEU A 153 -14.05 19.21 19.91
N ILE A 154 -15.23 18.66 20.26
CA ILE A 154 -16.16 18.10 19.27
C ILE A 154 -16.66 19.22 18.34
N GLU A 155 -16.98 20.39 18.87
CA GLU A 155 -17.44 21.55 18.09
C GLU A 155 -16.35 22.04 17.11
N ASP A 156 -15.06 21.92 17.49
CA ASP A 156 -13.91 22.23 16.62
C ASP A 156 -13.59 21.12 15.61
N GLY A 157 -14.33 20.00 15.62
CA GLY A 157 -14.19 18.90 14.68
C GLY A 157 -13.13 17.86 15.07
N ALA A 158 -12.83 17.69 16.36
CA ALA A 158 -11.84 16.71 16.84
C ALA A 158 -12.13 15.26 16.39
N LEU A 159 -13.40 14.91 16.27
CA LEU A 159 -13.86 13.58 15.82
C LEU A 159 -14.16 13.51 14.31
N ASN A 160 -14.00 14.61 13.59
CA ASN A 160 -14.20 14.61 12.14
C ASN A 160 -12.97 14.08 11.42
N VAL A 161 -13.21 13.19 10.47
CA VAL A 161 -12.20 12.62 9.59
C VAL A 161 -12.51 12.98 8.15
N VAL A 162 -11.54 13.59 7.47
CA VAL A 162 -11.58 13.76 6.02
C VAL A 162 -10.66 12.74 5.38
N VAL A 163 -11.18 11.93 4.46
CA VAL A 163 -10.42 10.93 3.69
C VAL A 163 -10.29 11.41 2.26
N VAL A 164 -9.06 11.55 1.76
CA VAL A 164 -8.77 12.01 0.39
C VAL A 164 -8.52 10.82 -0.52
N GLY A 165 -9.28 10.73 -1.61
CA GLY A 165 -9.10 9.75 -2.68
C GLY A 165 -10.27 8.78 -2.83
N GLY A 166 -10.90 8.79 -4.00
CA GLY A 166 -12.00 7.90 -4.39
C GLY A 166 -11.54 6.54 -4.96
N GLY A 167 -10.28 6.19 -4.80
CA GLY A 167 -9.73 4.86 -5.13
C GLY A 167 -9.91 3.84 -4.01
N PRO A 168 -9.42 2.59 -4.19
CA PRO A 168 -9.57 1.52 -3.20
C PRO A 168 -9.10 1.91 -1.79
N THR A 169 -7.91 2.46 -1.65
CA THR A 169 -7.34 2.84 -0.35
C THR A 169 -8.23 3.82 0.42
N GLY A 170 -8.71 4.88 -0.24
CA GLY A 170 -9.56 5.88 0.42
C GLY A 170 -10.92 5.32 0.80
N ILE A 171 -11.57 4.58 -0.09
CA ILE A 171 -12.90 4.00 0.14
C ILE A 171 -12.86 2.96 1.25
N GLU A 172 -11.88 2.03 1.22
CA GLU A 172 -11.69 1.02 2.26
C GLU A 172 -11.41 1.66 3.62
N THR A 173 -10.58 2.71 3.64
CA THR A 173 -10.27 3.45 4.88
C THR A 173 -11.48 4.22 5.42
N ALA A 174 -12.20 4.95 4.57
CA ALA A 174 -13.39 5.71 4.97
C ALA A 174 -14.47 4.78 5.53
N GLY A 175 -14.75 3.68 4.85
CA GLY A 175 -15.73 2.68 5.31
C GLY A 175 -15.32 2.03 6.64
N ALA A 176 -14.05 1.70 6.79
CA ALA A 176 -13.53 1.08 8.02
C ALA A 176 -13.54 2.04 9.22
N ILE A 177 -13.22 3.33 9.02
CA ILE A 177 -13.30 4.36 10.07
C ILE A 177 -14.76 4.60 10.45
N ALA A 178 -15.68 4.69 9.48
CA ALA A 178 -17.10 4.88 9.77
C ALA A 178 -17.68 3.71 10.59
N GLU A 179 -17.27 2.48 10.32
CA GLU A 179 -17.67 1.31 11.12
C GLU A 179 -17.04 1.31 12.52
N LEU A 180 -15.77 1.72 12.66
CA LEU A 180 -15.12 1.87 13.96
C LEU A 180 -15.87 2.89 14.83
N TYR A 181 -16.19 4.04 14.27
CA TYR A 181 -16.85 5.15 14.97
C TYR A 181 -18.27 4.79 15.41
N ARG A 182 -19.06 4.18 14.53
CA ARG A 182 -20.45 3.81 14.83
C ARG A 182 -20.60 2.52 15.64
N GLY A 183 -19.53 1.74 15.76
CA GLY A 183 -19.52 0.45 16.47
C GLY A 183 -18.92 0.56 17.86
N ASP A 184 -17.61 0.32 17.92
CA ASP A 184 -16.91 0.11 19.19
C ASP A 184 -16.72 1.43 19.96
N PHE A 185 -16.36 2.51 19.29
CA PHE A 185 -16.05 3.78 19.95
C PHE A 185 -17.28 4.38 20.65
N LEU A 186 -18.45 4.37 20.02
CA LEU A 186 -19.67 4.88 20.69
C LEU A 186 -20.06 4.08 21.94
N LYS A 187 -19.63 2.82 22.04
CA LYS A 187 -19.87 2.01 23.27
C LYS A 187 -18.88 2.35 24.36
N ASP A 188 -17.62 2.59 23.97
CA ASP A 188 -16.55 2.89 24.90
C ASP A 188 -16.64 4.35 25.41
N TYR A 189 -17.21 5.26 24.62
CA TYR A 189 -17.35 6.70 24.92
C TYR A 189 -18.84 7.14 24.91
N PRO A 190 -19.60 6.79 25.96
CA PRO A 190 -21.05 7.03 25.98
C PRO A 190 -21.46 8.51 26.04
N GLY A 191 -20.51 9.41 26.30
CA GLY A 191 -20.71 10.86 26.28
C GLY A 191 -20.70 11.49 24.88
N VAL A 192 -20.33 10.71 23.84
CA VAL A 192 -20.25 11.17 22.45
C VAL A 192 -21.47 10.66 21.67
N ALA A 193 -22.17 11.59 21.01
CA ALA A 193 -23.31 11.23 20.15
C ALA A 193 -22.86 10.76 18.76
N PRO A 194 -23.59 9.88 18.07
CA PRO A 194 -23.23 9.38 16.73
C PRO A 194 -23.05 10.48 15.68
N GLU A 195 -23.76 11.61 15.82
CA GLU A 195 -23.69 12.78 14.95
C GLU A 195 -22.46 13.65 15.18
N ASP A 196 -21.77 13.50 16.30
CA ASP A 196 -20.58 14.25 16.67
C ASP A 196 -19.33 13.79 15.91
N ALA A 197 -19.37 12.57 15.36
CA ALA A 197 -18.24 11.96 14.67
C ALA A 197 -18.56 11.74 13.18
N ARG A 198 -17.97 12.56 12.32
CA ARG A 198 -18.24 12.58 10.87
C ARG A 198 -17.07 12.02 10.08
N VAL A 199 -17.38 11.24 9.05
CA VAL A 199 -16.40 10.79 8.06
C VAL A 199 -16.80 11.34 6.71
N THR A 200 -15.93 12.17 6.11
CA THR A 200 -16.13 12.75 4.77
C THR A 200 -15.08 12.21 3.82
N LEU A 201 -15.51 11.58 2.73
CA LEU A 201 -14.62 11.16 1.64
C LEU A 201 -14.64 12.23 0.55
N VAL A 202 -13.48 12.78 0.23
CA VAL A 202 -13.32 13.78 -0.83
C VAL A 202 -12.53 13.19 -2.00
N GLU A 203 -13.06 13.36 -3.22
CA GLU A 203 -12.44 12.92 -4.46
C GLU A 203 -12.42 14.09 -5.46
N ALA A 204 -11.22 14.34 -6.03
CA ALA A 204 -11.03 15.42 -7.01
C ALA A 204 -11.74 15.14 -8.34
N GLY A 205 -11.84 13.87 -8.71
CA GLY A 205 -12.55 13.41 -9.89
C GLY A 205 -14.08 13.44 -9.74
N PRO A 206 -14.83 13.22 -10.83
CA PRO A 206 -16.28 13.28 -10.82
C PRO A 206 -16.96 12.05 -10.20
N GLU A 207 -16.20 10.97 -9.92
CA GLU A 207 -16.78 9.71 -9.47
C GLU A 207 -15.80 8.89 -8.62
N LEU A 208 -16.33 8.00 -7.79
CA LEU A 208 -15.57 7.02 -7.03
C LEU A 208 -15.20 5.82 -7.93
N PHE A 209 -14.14 5.11 -7.57
CA PHE A 209 -13.72 3.86 -8.24
C PHE A 209 -13.70 3.95 -9.77
N PRO A 210 -12.97 4.90 -10.40
CA PRO A 210 -13.02 5.10 -11.85
C PRO A 210 -12.62 3.85 -12.66
N MET A 211 -11.89 2.89 -12.04
CA MET A 211 -11.51 1.62 -12.67
C MET A 211 -12.63 0.56 -12.70
N PHE A 212 -13.71 0.75 -11.94
CA PHE A 212 -14.82 -0.19 -11.89
C PHE A 212 -15.95 0.23 -12.84
N LYS A 213 -16.79 -0.73 -13.22
CA LYS A 213 -18.01 -0.49 -14.00
C LYS A 213 -19.00 0.42 -13.25
N PRO A 214 -19.82 1.22 -13.94
CA PRO A 214 -20.76 2.17 -13.31
C PRO A 214 -21.59 1.56 -12.18
N LYS A 215 -22.21 0.40 -12.40
CA LYS A 215 -22.99 -0.32 -11.38
C LYS A 215 -22.25 -0.60 -10.09
N LEU A 216 -20.92 -0.85 -10.16
CA LEU A 216 -20.10 -1.09 -8.96
C LEU A 216 -19.75 0.21 -8.24
N ARG A 217 -19.64 1.31 -8.98
CA ARG A 217 -19.41 2.65 -8.44
C ARG A 217 -20.64 3.15 -7.68
N GLU A 218 -21.82 3.01 -8.29
CA GLU A 218 -23.11 3.32 -7.66
C GLU A 218 -23.29 2.53 -6.35
N TYR A 219 -23.04 1.22 -6.40
CA TYR A 219 -23.08 0.38 -5.21
C TYR A 219 -22.09 0.84 -4.11
N ALA A 220 -20.90 1.29 -4.49
CA ALA A 220 -19.90 1.75 -3.52
C ALA A 220 -20.35 3.06 -2.85
N ASP A 221 -20.89 4.00 -3.61
CA ASP A 221 -21.43 5.26 -3.10
C ASP A 221 -22.59 5.02 -2.13
N GLU A 222 -23.56 4.20 -2.52
CA GLU A 222 -24.68 3.79 -1.65
C GLU A 222 -24.20 3.11 -0.37
N ALA A 223 -23.22 2.20 -0.48
CA ALA A 223 -22.71 1.46 0.66
C ALA A 223 -21.94 2.36 1.64
N LEU A 224 -21.22 3.38 1.18
CA LEU A 224 -20.58 4.40 2.01
C LEU A 224 -21.63 5.28 2.70
N THR A 225 -22.60 5.77 1.95
CA THR A 225 -23.70 6.61 2.48
C THR A 225 -24.50 5.90 3.56
N LEU A 226 -24.81 4.60 3.38
CA LEU A 226 -25.47 3.78 4.40
C LEU A 226 -24.64 3.64 5.69
N ARG A 227 -23.32 3.78 5.60
CA ARG A 227 -22.39 3.81 6.75
C ARG A 227 -22.23 5.21 7.34
N GLY A 228 -22.92 6.22 6.73
CA GLY A 228 -22.85 7.60 7.14
C GLY A 228 -21.56 8.31 6.77
N VAL A 229 -20.90 7.83 5.73
CA VAL A 229 -19.81 8.57 5.08
C VAL A 229 -20.44 9.60 4.16
N GLU A 230 -20.08 10.87 4.34
CA GLU A 230 -20.39 11.93 3.39
C GLU A 230 -19.44 11.84 2.20
N VAL A 231 -19.96 11.68 0.99
CA VAL A 231 -19.16 11.58 -0.23
C VAL A 231 -19.21 12.90 -0.99
N LYS A 232 -18.04 13.50 -1.26
CA LYS A 232 -17.88 14.72 -2.07
C LYS A 232 -16.98 14.42 -3.27
N THR A 233 -17.57 14.28 -4.44
CA THR A 233 -16.85 14.18 -5.73
C THR A 233 -16.67 15.55 -6.36
N GLY A 234 -15.71 15.70 -7.28
CA GLY A 234 -15.31 17.01 -7.83
C GLY A 234 -14.70 17.95 -6.78
N ALA A 235 -14.29 17.40 -5.63
CA ALA A 235 -13.88 18.13 -4.44
C ALA A 235 -12.37 17.94 -4.19
N ALA A 236 -11.54 18.76 -4.83
CA ALA A 236 -10.10 18.74 -4.62
C ALA A 236 -9.69 19.54 -3.37
N VAL A 237 -8.77 18.98 -2.58
CA VAL A 237 -8.18 19.68 -1.43
C VAL A 237 -7.24 20.78 -1.92
N ALA A 238 -7.33 21.96 -1.34
CA ALA A 238 -6.48 23.12 -1.60
C ALA A 238 -5.37 23.26 -0.56
N SER A 239 -5.70 23.11 0.72
CA SER A 239 -4.72 23.18 1.82
C SER A 239 -5.19 22.39 3.04
N VAL A 240 -4.25 22.07 3.90
CA VAL A 240 -4.45 21.31 5.14
C VAL A 240 -3.80 22.05 6.29
N GLU A 241 -4.57 22.28 7.34
CA GLU A 241 -4.13 22.84 8.62
C GLU A 241 -4.36 21.78 9.73
N PRO A 242 -3.86 21.97 10.95
CA PRO A 242 -4.00 20.97 12.03
C PRO A 242 -5.45 20.59 12.36
N THR A 243 -6.41 21.52 12.19
CA THR A 243 -7.82 21.31 12.54
C THR A 243 -8.78 21.59 11.39
N ARG A 244 -8.28 21.82 10.17
CA ARG A 244 -9.10 22.24 9.03
C ARG A 244 -8.57 21.74 7.70
N VAL A 245 -9.49 21.45 6.80
CA VAL A 245 -9.20 21.09 5.41
C VAL A 245 -9.96 22.06 4.50
N ALA A 246 -9.23 22.82 3.69
CA ALA A 246 -9.83 23.72 2.70
C ALA A 246 -9.92 23.00 1.34
N LEU A 247 -11.09 23.07 0.71
CA LEU A 247 -11.32 22.58 -0.64
C LEU A 247 -11.12 23.71 -1.67
N LYS A 248 -10.79 23.34 -2.91
CA LYS A 248 -10.66 24.33 -4.01
C LYS A 248 -11.97 25.06 -4.35
N SER A 249 -13.12 24.54 -3.91
CA SER A 249 -14.42 25.22 -4.00
C SER A 249 -14.56 26.43 -3.07
N GLY A 250 -13.66 26.60 -2.09
CA GLY A 250 -13.74 27.59 -1.02
C GLY A 250 -14.41 27.04 0.25
N GLU A 251 -14.99 25.84 0.21
CA GLU A 251 -15.52 25.19 1.42
C GLU A 251 -14.37 24.79 2.36
N THR A 252 -14.59 24.97 3.68
CA THR A 252 -13.67 24.54 4.72
C THR A 252 -14.35 23.51 5.61
N LEU A 253 -13.71 22.35 5.79
CA LEU A 253 -14.17 21.27 6.62
C LEU A 253 -13.40 21.28 7.95
N PRO A 254 -14.06 21.49 9.11
CA PRO A 254 -13.39 21.32 10.40
C PRO A 254 -13.11 19.83 10.62
N ALA A 255 -11.83 19.49 10.77
CA ALA A 255 -11.39 18.11 10.98
C ALA A 255 -9.96 18.09 11.54
N HIS A 256 -9.73 17.35 12.62
CA HIS A 256 -8.41 17.13 13.19
C HIS A 256 -7.69 15.94 12.54
N THR A 257 -8.38 15.20 11.70
CA THR A 257 -7.82 14.03 11.01
C THR A 257 -8.03 14.13 9.51
N LEU A 258 -6.94 14.23 8.76
CA LEU A 258 -6.96 14.09 7.31
C LEU A 258 -6.18 12.84 6.91
N VAL A 259 -6.87 11.86 6.34
CA VAL A 259 -6.25 10.66 5.78
C VAL A 259 -5.99 10.85 4.29
N TRP A 260 -4.75 10.64 3.87
CA TRP A 260 -4.37 10.77 2.47
C TRP A 260 -4.24 9.40 1.81
N GLY A 261 -5.29 8.99 1.09
CA GLY A 261 -5.37 7.74 0.33
C GLY A 261 -5.22 7.93 -1.19
N ALA A 262 -4.72 9.08 -1.63
CA ALA A 262 -4.60 9.45 -3.03
C ALA A 262 -3.16 9.66 -3.46
N GLY A 263 -2.87 9.33 -4.73
CA GLY A 263 -1.62 9.66 -5.39
C GLY A 263 -0.40 8.92 -4.88
N LEU A 264 0.28 8.27 -5.81
CA LEU A 264 1.60 7.67 -5.62
C LEU A 264 2.56 8.21 -6.68
N GLN A 265 3.83 8.26 -6.33
CA GLN A 265 4.93 8.55 -7.26
C GLN A 265 6.08 7.59 -7.02
N GLY A 266 6.88 7.33 -8.04
CA GLY A 266 8.06 6.49 -7.92
C GLY A 266 9.00 6.99 -6.83
N ASN A 267 9.72 6.07 -6.19
CA ASN A 267 10.68 6.41 -5.13
C ASN A 267 11.64 7.52 -5.59
N PRO A 268 11.88 8.56 -4.79
CA PRO A 268 12.70 9.72 -5.18
C PRO A 268 14.13 9.40 -5.61
N LEU A 269 14.69 8.28 -5.17
CA LEU A 269 16.04 7.86 -5.57
C LEU A 269 16.20 7.76 -7.09
N VAL A 270 15.12 7.46 -7.84
CA VAL A 270 15.19 7.39 -9.31
C VAL A 270 15.52 8.74 -9.97
N GLN A 271 15.25 9.85 -9.29
CA GLN A 271 15.60 11.19 -9.79
C GLN A 271 17.12 11.40 -9.82
N SER A 272 17.87 10.75 -8.91
CA SER A 272 19.33 10.84 -8.86
C SER A 272 20.04 9.98 -9.91
N LEU A 273 19.30 9.09 -10.60
CA LEU A 273 19.88 8.20 -11.62
C LEU A 273 20.11 8.89 -12.97
N GLY A 274 19.67 10.16 -13.13
CA GLY A 274 19.80 10.89 -14.39
C GLY A 274 18.95 10.35 -15.54
N LEU A 275 17.91 9.56 -15.23
CA LEU A 275 17.02 8.92 -16.19
C LEU A 275 15.85 9.85 -16.56
N GLU A 276 15.35 9.71 -17.79
CA GLU A 276 14.06 10.32 -18.16
C GLU A 276 12.91 9.59 -17.45
N LEU A 277 12.16 10.33 -16.61
CA LEU A 277 11.08 9.78 -15.84
C LEU A 277 9.73 10.00 -16.52
N GLN A 278 8.86 9.02 -16.45
CA GLN A 278 7.48 9.09 -16.91
C GLN A 278 6.54 9.68 -15.84
N ARG A 279 5.25 9.80 -16.17
CA ARG A 279 4.23 10.31 -15.25
C ARG A 279 4.32 9.62 -13.89
N GLY A 280 4.28 10.43 -12.83
CA GLY A 280 4.40 9.95 -11.46
C GLY A 280 5.83 9.58 -11.06
N ASN A 281 6.85 10.18 -11.70
CA ASN A 281 8.27 9.92 -11.43
C ASN A 281 8.65 8.44 -11.54
N ARG A 282 8.06 7.72 -12.51
CA ARG A 282 8.30 6.29 -12.73
C ARG A 282 9.33 6.08 -13.84
N VAL A 283 10.14 5.05 -13.69
CA VAL A 283 11.18 4.69 -14.67
C VAL A 283 10.57 3.88 -15.81
N GLY A 284 10.77 4.32 -17.05
CA GLY A 284 10.40 3.56 -18.25
C GLY A 284 11.27 2.33 -18.40
N VAL A 285 10.66 1.17 -18.71
CA VAL A 285 11.35 -0.11 -18.87
C VAL A 285 11.07 -0.76 -20.21
N GLY A 286 12.00 -1.62 -20.65
CA GLY A 286 11.81 -2.47 -21.83
C GLY A 286 10.74 -3.55 -21.62
N ALA A 287 10.41 -4.28 -22.69
CA ALA A 287 9.44 -5.37 -22.67
C ALA A 287 9.83 -6.52 -21.73
N ASP A 288 11.10 -6.65 -21.40
CA ASP A 288 11.66 -7.64 -20.46
C ASP A 288 11.85 -7.08 -19.04
N LEU A 289 11.37 -5.85 -18.79
CA LEU A 289 11.51 -5.07 -17.56
C LEU A 289 12.94 -4.60 -17.26
N THR A 290 13.84 -4.68 -18.21
CA THR A 290 15.19 -4.10 -18.06
C THR A 290 15.19 -2.59 -18.29
N LEU A 291 16.15 -1.91 -17.66
CA LEU A 291 16.41 -0.49 -17.91
C LEU A 291 17.08 -0.35 -19.29
N PRO A 292 16.57 0.51 -20.19
CA PRO A 292 17.21 0.77 -21.48
C PRO A 292 18.67 1.17 -21.30
N GLY A 293 19.58 0.47 -22.01
CA GLY A 293 21.03 0.66 -21.89
C GLY A 293 21.72 -0.20 -20.82
N TYR A 294 20.95 -0.77 -19.88
CA TYR A 294 21.46 -1.59 -18.76
C TYR A 294 20.72 -2.92 -18.66
N PRO A 295 21.06 -3.90 -19.50
CA PRO A 295 20.37 -5.19 -19.58
C PRO A 295 20.45 -6.04 -18.31
N GLU A 296 21.36 -5.72 -17.38
CA GLU A 296 21.51 -6.35 -16.08
C GLU A 296 20.63 -5.70 -14.98
N VAL A 297 20.00 -4.54 -15.26
CA VAL A 297 19.20 -3.78 -14.31
C VAL A 297 17.73 -3.95 -14.62
N TYR A 298 17.00 -4.58 -13.73
CA TYR A 298 15.54 -4.76 -13.79
C TYR A 298 14.87 -3.72 -12.89
N VAL A 299 13.93 -2.95 -13.42
CA VAL A 299 13.13 -2.01 -12.61
C VAL A 299 11.70 -2.54 -12.55
N VAL A 300 11.20 -2.76 -11.34
CA VAL A 300 9.97 -3.52 -11.08
C VAL A 300 9.09 -2.88 -10.01
N GLY A 301 7.82 -3.24 -9.99
CA GLY A 301 6.85 -2.73 -9.03
C GLY A 301 6.46 -1.28 -9.29
N ASP A 302 6.05 -0.57 -8.24
CA ASP A 302 5.43 0.75 -8.35
C ASP A 302 6.36 1.85 -8.88
N VAL A 303 7.67 1.66 -8.78
CA VAL A 303 8.68 2.59 -9.32
C VAL A 303 8.83 2.47 -10.85
N ALA A 304 8.40 1.36 -11.44
CA ALA A 304 8.50 1.10 -12.87
C ALA A 304 7.25 1.56 -13.64
N ALA A 305 7.44 2.20 -14.77
CA ALA A 305 6.38 2.46 -15.74
C ALA A 305 6.35 1.32 -16.77
N ILE A 306 5.62 0.26 -16.45
CA ILE A 306 5.52 -0.96 -17.25
C ILE A 306 4.39 -0.81 -18.26
N THR A 307 4.67 -0.91 -19.53
CA THR A 307 3.66 -0.92 -20.58
C THR A 307 3.14 -2.33 -20.81
N ASP A 308 1.84 -2.53 -20.68
CA ASP A 308 1.19 -3.81 -21.00
C ASP A 308 1.23 -4.06 -22.52
N ALA A 309 1.76 -5.21 -22.91
CA ALA A 309 1.93 -5.56 -24.32
C ALA A 309 0.62 -5.75 -25.09
N LYS A 310 -0.50 -5.97 -24.40
CA LYS A 310 -1.82 -6.20 -25.02
C LYS A 310 -2.62 -4.93 -25.19
N THR A 311 -2.55 -4.05 -24.18
CA THR A 311 -3.37 -2.83 -24.15
C THR A 311 -2.60 -1.58 -24.55
N GLU A 312 -1.27 -1.68 -24.64
CA GLU A 312 -0.34 -0.55 -24.87
C GLU A 312 -0.48 0.57 -23.82
N GLN A 313 -1.11 0.26 -22.67
CA GLN A 313 -1.28 1.20 -21.57
C GLN A 313 -0.25 0.92 -20.46
N VAL A 314 0.17 1.98 -19.78
CA VAL A 314 1.02 1.83 -18.59
C VAL A 314 0.21 1.21 -17.47
N LEU A 315 0.69 0.09 -16.94
CA LEU A 315 0.06 -0.62 -15.84
C LEU A 315 -0.02 0.26 -14.57
N PRO A 316 -1.13 0.18 -13.82
CA PRO A 316 -1.30 0.90 -12.58
C PRO A 316 -0.38 0.33 -11.47
N GLN A 317 -0.13 1.14 -10.44
CA GLN A 317 0.62 0.76 -9.24
C GLN A 317 -0.26 -0.13 -8.35
N LEU A 318 -0.20 -1.44 -8.58
CA LEU A 318 -0.97 -2.46 -7.87
C LEU A 318 -0.04 -3.55 -7.33
N GLY A 319 -0.38 -4.10 -6.17
CA GLY A 319 0.37 -5.20 -5.57
C GLY A 319 0.52 -6.41 -6.49
N SER A 320 -0.49 -6.71 -7.34
CA SER A 320 -0.43 -7.78 -8.34
C SER A 320 0.54 -7.49 -9.48
N VAL A 321 0.66 -6.25 -9.92
CA VAL A 321 1.65 -5.81 -10.91
C VAL A 321 3.05 -5.87 -10.29
N ALA A 322 3.20 -5.36 -9.07
CA ALA A 322 4.47 -5.39 -8.35
C ALA A 322 4.97 -6.83 -8.14
N LEU A 323 4.11 -7.72 -7.66
CA LEU A 323 4.46 -9.13 -7.45
C LEU A 323 4.88 -9.81 -8.76
N GLN A 324 4.07 -9.72 -9.81
CA GLN A 324 4.33 -10.39 -11.08
C GLN A 324 5.56 -9.84 -11.80
N SER A 325 5.80 -8.52 -11.74
CA SER A 325 7.00 -7.92 -12.32
C SER A 325 8.27 -8.34 -11.58
N GLY A 326 8.21 -8.43 -10.24
CA GLY A 326 9.32 -8.94 -9.44
C GLY A 326 9.60 -10.43 -9.72
N GLU A 327 8.56 -11.28 -9.73
CA GLU A 327 8.68 -12.69 -10.09
C GLU A 327 9.33 -12.86 -11.48
N HIS A 328 8.90 -12.05 -12.45
CA HIS A 328 9.46 -12.07 -13.80
C HIS A 328 10.94 -11.69 -13.82
N ALA A 329 11.34 -10.64 -13.10
CA ALA A 329 12.75 -10.23 -13.00
C ALA A 329 13.61 -11.35 -12.39
N GLY A 330 13.16 -11.95 -11.28
CA GLY A 330 13.85 -13.06 -10.65
C GLY A 330 13.99 -14.28 -11.58
N GLU A 331 12.93 -14.63 -12.29
CA GLU A 331 12.92 -15.73 -13.27
C GLU A 331 13.83 -15.45 -14.48
N SER A 332 13.83 -14.22 -14.97
CA SER A 332 14.68 -13.77 -16.07
C SER A 332 16.17 -13.80 -15.69
N ILE A 333 16.52 -13.34 -14.48
CA ILE A 333 17.88 -13.41 -13.97
C ILE A 333 18.32 -14.87 -13.79
N ALA A 334 17.47 -15.72 -13.20
CA ALA A 334 17.77 -17.16 -13.05
C ALA A 334 18.01 -17.83 -14.41
N HIS A 335 17.26 -17.46 -15.45
CA HIS A 335 17.49 -17.94 -16.80
C HIS A 335 18.84 -17.47 -17.34
N ARG A 336 19.19 -16.19 -17.21
CA ARG A 336 20.47 -15.63 -17.66
C ARG A 336 21.67 -16.31 -16.97
N VAL A 337 21.58 -16.51 -15.65
CA VAL A 337 22.60 -17.24 -14.88
C VAL A 337 22.78 -18.67 -15.39
N ALA A 338 21.69 -19.32 -15.83
CA ALA A 338 21.71 -20.66 -16.43
C ALA A 338 22.03 -20.64 -17.95
N GLY A 339 22.46 -19.53 -18.55
CA GLY A 339 22.77 -19.40 -19.96
C GLY A 339 21.56 -19.44 -20.91
N LYS A 340 20.34 -19.21 -20.38
CA LYS A 340 19.08 -19.19 -21.15
C LYS A 340 18.63 -17.76 -21.43
N GLN A 341 17.86 -17.58 -22.51
CA GLN A 341 17.26 -16.29 -22.82
C GLN A 341 15.96 -16.08 -22.02
N PRO A 342 15.77 -14.91 -21.37
CA PRO A 342 14.51 -14.58 -20.72
C PRO A 342 13.41 -14.31 -21.76
N LYS A 343 12.16 -14.39 -21.32
CA LYS A 343 10.98 -14.02 -22.13
C LYS A 343 10.57 -12.57 -21.84
N PRO A 344 9.81 -11.92 -22.74
CA PRO A 344 9.15 -10.66 -22.41
C PRO A 344 8.18 -10.84 -21.26
N PHE A 345 7.95 -9.75 -20.53
CA PHE A 345 6.96 -9.71 -19.45
C PHE A 345 5.54 -9.69 -20.02
N GLU A 346 4.67 -10.47 -19.44
CA GLU A 346 3.24 -10.50 -19.76
C GLU A 346 2.43 -10.43 -18.46
N TYR A 347 1.74 -9.31 -18.24
CA TYR A 347 0.88 -9.16 -17.08
C TYR A 347 -0.37 -10.04 -17.21
N LYS A 348 -0.64 -10.81 -16.17
CA LYS A 348 -1.86 -11.61 -16.05
C LYS A 348 -2.82 -10.89 -15.11
N ASP A 349 -3.73 -10.11 -15.69
CA ASP A 349 -4.81 -9.50 -14.93
C ASP A 349 -5.64 -10.60 -14.24
N LYS A 350 -5.94 -10.41 -12.97
CA LYS A 350 -6.76 -11.33 -12.15
C LYS A 350 -8.10 -10.71 -11.76
N GLY A 351 -8.41 -9.54 -12.32
CA GLY A 351 -9.55 -8.72 -11.93
C GLY A 351 -9.23 -7.78 -10.77
N THR A 352 -10.20 -6.98 -10.37
CA THR A 352 -10.08 -5.94 -9.34
C THR A 352 -11.17 -6.13 -8.30
N MET A 353 -10.84 -5.87 -7.03
CA MET A 353 -11.77 -5.96 -5.91
C MET A 353 -11.41 -4.94 -4.83
N ALA A 354 -12.42 -4.51 -4.08
CA ALA A 354 -12.26 -3.65 -2.92
C ALA A 354 -13.39 -3.88 -1.92
N THR A 355 -13.11 -3.68 -0.63
CA THR A 355 -14.16 -3.64 0.40
C THR A 355 -14.66 -2.22 0.62
N ILE A 356 -15.86 -2.10 1.16
CA ILE A 356 -16.44 -0.81 1.55
C ILE A 356 -16.79 -0.85 3.05
N GLY A 357 -16.75 -2.03 3.62
CA GLY A 357 -17.05 -2.32 5.01
C GLY A 357 -17.70 -3.69 5.17
N ARG A 358 -18.17 -4.00 6.38
CA ARG A 358 -18.75 -5.31 6.70
C ARG A 358 -19.96 -5.61 5.82
N GLY A 359 -19.92 -6.75 5.14
CA GLY A 359 -20.98 -7.18 4.23
C GLY A 359 -21.04 -6.42 2.92
N ALA A 360 -20.11 -5.52 2.64
CA ALA A 360 -20.07 -4.71 1.43
C ALA A 360 -18.70 -4.72 0.79
N ALA A 361 -18.62 -5.22 -0.43
CA ALA A 361 -17.46 -5.21 -1.29
C ALA A 361 -17.89 -5.20 -2.75
N VAL A 362 -16.97 -4.88 -3.64
CA VAL A 362 -17.12 -4.95 -5.09
C VAL A 362 -16.03 -5.84 -5.66
N VAL A 363 -16.39 -6.65 -6.65
CA VAL A 363 -15.47 -7.49 -7.42
C VAL A 363 -15.81 -7.38 -8.89
N GLN A 364 -14.80 -7.11 -9.70
CA GLN A 364 -14.85 -7.13 -11.16
C GLN A 364 -13.86 -8.17 -11.66
N MET A 365 -14.39 -9.26 -12.19
CA MET A 365 -13.58 -10.38 -12.72
C MET A 365 -13.21 -10.14 -14.18
N LEU A 366 -12.21 -10.88 -14.64
CA LEU A 366 -11.96 -11.05 -16.08
C LEU A 366 -13.24 -11.48 -16.81
N GLY A 367 -13.41 -11.00 -18.04
CA GLY A 367 -14.64 -11.22 -18.81
C GLY A 367 -15.83 -10.39 -18.35
N GLY A 368 -15.61 -9.45 -17.43
CA GLY A 368 -16.58 -8.42 -17.07
C GLY A 368 -17.70 -8.86 -16.11
N LYS A 369 -17.63 -10.07 -15.55
CA LYS A 369 -18.53 -10.50 -14.45
C LYS A 369 -18.29 -9.66 -13.20
N THR A 370 -19.36 -9.31 -12.50
CA THR A 370 -19.30 -8.47 -11.30
C THR A 370 -20.00 -9.14 -10.13
N MET A 371 -19.55 -8.85 -8.92
CA MET A 371 -20.21 -9.22 -7.67
C MET A 371 -20.20 -8.04 -6.70
N THR A 372 -21.23 -7.97 -5.83
CA THR A 372 -21.35 -6.97 -4.76
C THR A 372 -21.79 -7.65 -3.46
N GLY A 373 -21.69 -6.91 -2.36
CA GLY A 373 -22.21 -7.32 -1.05
C GLY A 373 -21.40 -8.45 -0.39
N LYS A 374 -22.09 -9.25 0.43
CA LYS A 374 -21.47 -10.32 1.25
C LYS A 374 -20.70 -11.36 0.42
N LYS A 375 -21.20 -11.70 -0.76
CA LYS A 375 -20.52 -12.65 -1.67
C LYS A 375 -19.20 -12.06 -2.19
N ALA A 376 -19.20 -10.79 -2.56
CA ALA A 376 -18.00 -10.09 -2.97
C ALA A 376 -16.99 -9.97 -1.81
N GLN A 377 -17.46 -9.69 -0.59
CA GLN A 377 -16.60 -9.65 0.59
C GLN A 377 -15.97 -11.02 0.90
N ALA A 378 -16.72 -12.10 0.81
CA ALA A 378 -16.19 -13.44 0.99
C ALA A 378 -15.10 -13.79 -0.06
N ALA A 379 -15.34 -13.42 -1.33
CA ALA A 379 -14.34 -13.58 -2.40
C ALA A 379 -13.10 -12.72 -2.14
N TRP A 380 -13.27 -11.46 -1.72
CA TRP A 380 -12.19 -10.57 -1.34
C TRP A 380 -11.36 -11.17 -0.20
N GLY A 381 -12.01 -11.63 0.87
CA GLY A 381 -11.35 -12.27 2.01
C GLY A 381 -10.57 -13.52 1.62
N ALA A 382 -11.14 -14.40 0.80
CA ALA A 382 -10.47 -15.61 0.33
C ALA A 382 -9.21 -15.31 -0.50
N VAL A 383 -9.28 -14.32 -1.40
CA VAL A 383 -8.14 -13.91 -2.23
C VAL A 383 -7.03 -13.29 -1.38
N HIS A 384 -7.37 -12.36 -0.48
CA HIS A 384 -6.38 -11.70 0.37
C HIS A 384 -5.74 -12.66 1.36
N LEU A 385 -6.53 -13.58 1.93
CA LEU A 385 -6.01 -14.66 2.77
C LEU A 385 -5.03 -15.56 2.01
N ALA A 386 -5.35 -15.93 0.77
CA ALA A 386 -4.45 -16.74 -0.06
C ALA A 386 -3.14 -16.02 -0.43
N LEU A 387 -3.18 -14.69 -0.52
CA LEU A 387 -2.02 -13.85 -0.84
C LEU A 387 -1.14 -13.54 0.38
N LEU A 388 -1.62 -13.75 1.60
CA LEU A 388 -0.78 -13.59 2.80
C LEU A 388 0.40 -14.56 2.76
N PRO A 389 1.62 -14.10 3.14
CA PRO A 389 2.85 -14.83 2.88
C PRO A 389 2.93 -16.20 3.57
N THR A 390 2.51 -16.28 4.84
CA THR A 390 2.67 -17.51 5.64
C THR A 390 1.33 -18.09 6.10
N ASN A 391 1.33 -19.37 6.50
CA ASN A 391 0.14 -20.00 7.08
C ASN A 391 -0.18 -19.43 8.47
N GLU A 392 0.82 -18.96 9.20
CA GLU A 392 0.62 -18.32 10.50
C GLU A 392 -0.14 -17.00 10.34
N ASP A 393 0.25 -16.16 9.36
CA ASP A 393 -0.44 -14.90 9.06
C ASP A 393 -1.89 -15.13 8.62
N ARG A 394 -2.12 -16.18 7.82
CA ARG A 394 -3.48 -16.60 7.42
C ARG A 394 -4.32 -16.99 8.63
N ALA A 395 -3.75 -17.75 9.56
CA ALA A 395 -4.45 -18.16 10.76
C ALA A 395 -4.77 -16.95 11.66
N LYS A 396 -3.82 -16.04 11.88
CA LYS A 396 -4.02 -14.79 12.63
C LYS A 396 -5.14 -13.95 12.02
N ALA A 397 -5.06 -13.66 10.72
CA ALA A 397 -6.09 -12.87 10.04
C ALA A 397 -7.49 -13.50 10.14
N VAL A 398 -7.60 -14.83 10.02
CA VAL A 398 -8.88 -15.55 10.20
C VAL A 398 -9.40 -15.41 11.61
N VAL A 399 -8.55 -15.55 12.63
CA VAL A 399 -8.95 -15.42 14.04
C VAL A 399 -9.43 -13.99 14.32
N ASP A 400 -8.71 -12.97 13.87
CA ASP A 400 -9.06 -11.56 14.07
C ASP A 400 -10.38 -11.22 13.35
N TRP A 401 -10.54 -11.64 12.08
CA TRP A 401 -11.79 -11.44 11.34
C TRP A 401 -12.97 -12.17 11.95
N ALA A 402 -12.76 -13.42 12.42
CA ALA A 402 -13.80 -14.17 13.11
C ALA A 402 -14.16 -13.51 14.47
N GLY A 403 -13.14 -13.14 15.25
CA GLY A 403 -13.33 -12.41 16.50
C GLY A 403 -14.16 -11.15 16.29
N ALA A 404 -13.75 -10.28 15.35
CA ALA A 404 -14.50 -9.07 15.02
C ALA A 404 -15.91 -9.35 14.48
N ALA A 405 -16.11 -10.47 13.77
CA ALA A 405 -17.44 -10.83 13.25
C ALA A 405 -18.41 -11.26 14.36
N PHE A 406 -17.93 -12.00 15.37
CA PHE A 406 -18.77 -12.55 16.44
C PHE A 406 -18.90 -11.62 17.64
N THR A 407 -17.81 -10.97 18.07
CA THR A 407 -17.81 -10.12 19.27
C THR A 407 -18.14 -8.68 18.98
N HIS A 408 -18.03 -8.24 17.71
CA HIS A 408 -18.10 -6.84 17.28
C HIS A 408 -17.00 -5.97 17.94
N GLN A 409 -15.96 -6.60 18.50
CA GLN A 409 -14.83 -5.91 19.13
C GLN A 409 -13.62 -5.96 18.20
N ARG A 410 -12.85 -4.88 18.17
CA ARG A 410 -11.59 -4.76 17.46
C ARG A 410 -10.42 -5.00 18.41
N VAL A 411 -9.36 -5.64 17.93
CA VAL A 411 -8.26 -6.16 18.77
C VAL A 411 -7.31 -5.04 19.18
N GLY A 412 -7.05 -4.08 18.29
CA GLY A 412 -6.00 -3.08 18.43
C GLY A 412 -6.48 -1.75 19.03
N ARG A 413 -7.12 -1.76 20.21
CA ARG A 413 -7.63 -0.54 20.89
C ARG A 413 -6.71 -0.02 22.00
N ILE A 414 -5.41 -0.19 21.84
CA ILE A 414 -4.40 0.31 22.77
C ILE A 414 -3.45 1.25 22.04
N THR A 415 -3.17 2.40 22.64
CA THR A 415 -2.04 3.27 22.24
C THR A 415 -0.79 2.81 22.98
N VAL A 416 0.32 2.72 22.25
CA VAL A 416 1.64 2.51 22.84
C VAL A 416 2.37 3.84 22.79
N GLU A 417 2.39 4.56 23.90
CA GLU A 417 3.16 5.78 24.03
C GLU A 417 4.66 5.45 23.92
N ALA A 418 5.39 6.19 23.10
CA ALA A 418 6.85 6.17 23.15
C ALA A 418 7.28 7.04 24.32
N ASP A 419 7.92 6.46 25.33
CA ASP A 419 8.53 7.16 26.48
C ASP A 419 9.58 8.21 26.04
#